data_cf71667320a5f5ed1696e1b8baa36900
#
_entry.id   cf71667320a5f5ed1696e1b8baa36900
#
_cell.length_a   1.000
_cell.length_b   1.000
_cell.length_c   1.000
_cell.angle_alpha   90.00
_cell.angle_beta   90.00
_cell.angle_gamma   90.00
#
_symmetry.space_group_name_H-M   'P 1'
#
loop_
_entity.id
_entity.type
_entity.pdbx_description
1 polymer ?
#
loop_
_entity_poly.entity_id
_entity_poly.type
_entity_poly.pdbx_seq_one_letter_code
_entity_poly.pdbx_strand_id
1 'polypeptide(L)'
;GYNVLHPMGWDAFGLPAEQFALNTGNHPAGFTKKNIETFKKQIQALGLSYDWDREFSTTDPDYYKWTQWIFLQLYNKGLAYVDEIPVNWCPELGTVLANEEVIDGKSERGDFPVFRVPMRQWVLRITKYAERLLDDLDLVEWPSSTKEMQINWIGKSVGAHVIFKVDGHDKEFTVFTTRSDTLFGATYCVLAPEHPFVKDITTEENKVIVDNYIESIKTKSDLERTELNKEKSGVFTGAYAINPVNQKKVPIWIADYVLAAYGTGAIMAVPGHDVRDWEFAKKFHLDIIPVLEGGFIEEAAYTGDGIHINSGFINGMNKEDAIAAMNAWLQENGCGEPKTTYKLRDWLFSRQRYWGEPIPIILMDDGTQRTVDIEDLPLELPETETSV
;
A
#
# COMPACT_ATOMS: atom_id res chain seq x y z
N GLY A 1 -0.65 -32.00 -38.27
CA GLY A 1 -0.61 -31.64 -36.85
C GLY A 1 0.40 -30.52 -36.59
N TYR A 2 0.24 -29.85 -35.50
CA TYR A 2 1.16 -28.83 -35.02
C TYR A 2 2.16 -29.47 -34.06
N ASN A 3 3.38 -28.96 -34.01
CA ASN A 3 4.32 -29.27 -32.96
C ASN A 3 4.05 -28.32 -31.78
N VAL A 4 3.56 -28.85 -30.64
CA VAL A 4 3.12 -28.04 -29.49
C VAL A 4 4.07 -28.26 -28.34
N LEU A 5 4.62 -27.17 -27.79
CA LEU A 5 5.37 -27.17 -26.57
C LEU A 5 4.34 -26.99 -25.39
N HIS A 6 4.13 -28.04 -24.62
CA HIS A 6 3.18 -28.07 -23.51
C HIS A 6 3.79 -28.74 -22.27
N PRO A 7 4.78 -28.12 -21.62
CA PRO A 7 5.41 -28.67 -20.42
C PRO A 7 4.47 -28.67 -19.23
N MET A 8 4.80 -29.48 -18.20
CA MET A 8 4.19 -29.43 -16.89
C MET A 8 5.16 -28.79 -15.91
N GLY A 9 4.70 -27.73 -15.25
CA GLY A 9 5.42 -27.08 -14.14
C GLY A 9 4.63 -27.17 -12.83
N TRP A 10 5.29 -27.60 -11.76
CA TRP A 10 4.71 -27.70 -10.42
C TRP A 10 5.09 -26.48 -9.61
N ASP A 11 4.10 -25.66 -9.24
CA ASP A 11 4.27 -24.60 -8.24
C ASP A 11 4.22 -25.26 -6.85
N ALA A 12 5.38 -25.45 -6.25
CA ALA A 12 5.58 -26.41 -5.18
C ALA A 12 6.15 -25.82 -3.87
N PHE A 13 6.56 -24.58 -3.88
CA PHE A 13 6.91 -23.82 -2.67
C PHE A 13 5.67 -23.25 -1.99
N GLY A 14 5.82 -22.77 -0.76
CA GLY A 14 4.84 -21.95 -0.07
C GLY A 14 4.23 -22.55 1.20
N LEU A 15 3.34 -21.79 1.81
CA LEU A 15 2.76 -22.02 3.12
C LEU A 15 1.99 -23.36 3.26
N PRO A 16 1.22 -23.84 2.28
CA PRO A 16 0.46 -25.06 2.47
C PRO A 16 1.32 -26.29 2.79
N ALA A 17 2.43 -26.47 2.07
CA ALA A 17 3.34 -27.59 2.30
C ALA A 17 4.10 -27.44 3.64
N GLU A 18 4.53 -26.24 3.97
CA GLU A 18 5.21 -25.92 5.21
C GLU A 18 4.30 -26.14 6.44
N GLN A 19 3.07 -25.64 6.40
CA GLN A 19 2.11 -25.81 7.49
C GLN A 19 1.74 -27.27 7.71
N PHE A 20 1.59 -28.05 6.62
CA PHE A 20 1.37 -29.50 6.74
C PHE A 20 2.58 -30.19 7.38
N ALA A 21 3.78 -29.80 6.99
CA ALA A 21 5.02 -30.33 7.55
C ALA A 21 5.13 -30.06 9.05
N LEU A 22 4.86 -28.82 9.48
CA LEU A 22 4.81 -28.43 10.89
C LEU A 22 3.79 -29.26 11.68
N ASN A 23 2.57 -29.41 11.16
CA ASN A 23 1.50 -30.14 11.83
C ASN A 23 1.74 -31.66 11.94
N THR A 24 2.53 -32.22 11.03
CA THR A 24 2.77 -33.68 10.96
C THR A 24 4.16 -34.10 11.36
N GLY A 25 5.07 -33.16 11.63
CA GLY A 25 6.49 -33.44 11.95
C GLY A 25 7.28 -34.00 10.76
N ASN A 26 6.84 -33.75 9.51
CA ASN A 26 7.50 -34.18 8.29
C ASN A 26 8.22 -33.04 7.62
N HIS A 27 9.22 -33.37 6.77
CA HIS A 27 9.86 -32.36 5.95
C HIS A 27 8.99 -31.99 4.74
N PRO A 28 8.83 -30.68 4.36
CA PRO A 28 7.94 -30.26 3.28
C PRO A 28 8.31 -30.83 1.93
N ALA A 29 9.59 -31.05 1.62
CA ALA A 29 10.05 -31.64 0.35
C ALA A 29 9.47 -33.03 0.10
N GLY A 30 9.46 -33.90 1.10
CA GLY A 30 8.92 -35.26 0.99
C GLY A 30 7.41 -35.26 0.69
N PHE A 31 6.67 -34.42 1.40
CA PHE A 31 5.24 -34.23 1.18
C PHE A 31 4.93 -33.69 -0.22
N THR A 32 5.64 -32.65 -0.63
CA THR A 32 5.51 -32.02 -1.96
C THR A 32 5.76 -33.02 -3.07
N LYS A 33 6.87 -33.77 -3.00
CA LYS A 33 7.19 -34.81 -3.99
C LYS A 33 6.10 -35.88 -4.12
N LYS A 34 5.59 -36.38 -2.98
CA LYS A 34 4.48 -37.34 -2.99
C LYS A 34 3.21 -36.78 -3.63
N ASN A 35 2.89 -35.51 -3.38
CA ASN A 35 1.74 -34.87 -4.00
C ASN A 35 1.93 -34.71 -5.51
N ILE A 36 3.09 -34.27 -5.98
CA ILE A 36 3.42 -34.18 -7.40
C ILE A 36 3.21 -35.53 -8.11
N GLU A 37 3.75 -36.62 -7.52
CA GLU A 37 3.56 -37.97 -8.07
C GLU A 37 2.07 -38.37 -8.16
N THR A 38 1.29 -37.99 -7.16
CA THR A 38 -0.17 -38.26 -7.14
C THR A 38 -0.90 -37.47 -8.19
N PHE A 39 -0.68 -36.16 -8.27
CA PHE A 39 -1.27 -35.29 -9.29
C PHE A 39 -0.88 -35.72 -10.71
N LYS A 40 0.38 -36.08 -10.92
CA LYS A 40 0.86 -36.58 -12.22
C LYS A 40 0.04 -37.81 -12.67
N LYS A 41 -0.14 -38.80 -11.80
CA LYS A 41 -0.94 -40.00 -12.08
C LYS A 41 -2.41 -39.65 -12.40
N GLN A 42 -2.98 -38.72 -11.66
CA GLN A 42 -4.37 -38.29 -11.88
C GLN A 42 -4.54 -37.57 -13.24
N ILE A 43 -3.63 -36.65 -13.58
CA ILE A 43 -3.63 -35.92 -14.85
C ILE A 43 -3.41 -36.88 -16.03
N GLN A 44 -2.51 -37.84 -15.91
CA GLN A 44 -2.28 -38.86 -16.90
C GLN A 44 -3.49 -39.77 -17.12
N ALA A 45 -4.22 -40.11 -16.03
CA ALA A 45 -5.45 -40.88 -16.10
C ALA A 45 -6.58 -40.15 -16.84
N LEU A 46 -6.60 -38.82 -16.83
CA LEU A 46 -7.51 -37.98 -17.61
C LEU A 46 -7.14 -37.91 -19.10
N GLY A 47 -5.96 -38.43 -19.50
CA GLY A 47 -5.50 -38.45 -20.90
C GLY A 47 -5.09 -37.07 -21.44
N LEU A 48 -4.71 -36.12 -20.55
CA LEU A 48 -4.25 -34.79 -20.96
C LEU A 48 -2.85 -34.90 -21.60
N SER A 49 -2.65 -34.21 -22.71
CA SER A 49 -1.43 -34.28 -23.51
C SER A 49 -0.39 -33.25 -23.09
N TYR A 50 0.27 -33.51 -21.96
CA TYR A 50 1.46 -32.79 -21.55
C TYR A 50 2.73 -33.43 -22.07
N ASP A 51 3.77 -32.61 -22.28
CA ASP A 51 5.11 -33.08 -22.58
C ASP A 51 5.85 -33.41 -21.27
N TRP A 52 5.67 -34.63 -20.80
CA TRP A 52 6.21 -35.11 -19.51
C TRP A 52 7.75 -35.19 -19.50
N ASP A 53 8.41 -35.17 -20.67
CA ASP A 53 9.87 -35.12 -20.75
C ASP A 53 10.40 -33.71 -20.42
N ARG A 54 9.52 -32.70 -20.38
CA ARG A 54 9.81 -31.33 -20.00
C ARG A 54 9.10 -30.92 -18.68
N GLU A 55 8.89 -31.88 -17.82
CA GLU A 55 8.37 -31.64 -16.47
C GLU A 55 9.44 -31.01 -15.59
N PHE A 56 9.04 -30.04 -14.75
CA PHE A 56 9.90 -29.37 -13.78
C PHE A 56 9.10 -28.96 -12.55
N SER A 57 9.81 -28.64 -11.46
CA SER A 57 9.22 -28.09 -10.24
C SER A 57 9.89 -26.76 -9.88
N THR A 58 9.13 -25.83 -9.32
CA THR A 58 9.69 -24.57 -8.76
C THR A 58 10.62 -24.82 -7.58
N THR A 59 10.55 -26.02 -6.96
CA THR A 59 11.44 -26.46 -5.88
C THR A 59 12.74 -27.11 -6.36
N ASP A 60 12.89 -27.32 -7.68
CA ASP A 60 14.13 -27.89 -8.21
C ASP A 60 15.25 -26.84 -8.20
N PRO A 61 16.43 -27.13 -7.61
CA PRO A 61 17.55 -26.19 -7.56
C PRO A 61 17.96 -25.68 -8.96
N ASP A 62 17.95 -26.55 -9.96
CA ASP A 62 18.23 -26.18 -11.33
C ASP A 62 17.22 -25.23 -11.97
N TYR A 63 16.00 -25.18 -11.43
CA TYR A 63 14.97 -24.24 -11.84
C TYR A 63 15.07 -22.91 -11.07
N TYR A 64 15.05 -22.95 -9.73
CA TYR A 64 15.00 -21.70 -8.96
C TYR A 64 16.33 -20.93 -8.95
N LYS A 65 17.46 -21.51 -9.37
CA LYS A 65 18.68 -20.74 -9.63
C LYS A 65 18.44 -19.57 -10.57
N TRP A 66 17.51 -19.71 -11.53
CA TRP A 66 17.15 -18.64 -12.45
C TRP A 66 16.30 -17.56 -11.79
N THR A 67 15.42 -17.92 -10.86
CA THR A 67 14.72 -16.97 -10.01
C THR A 67 15.71 -16.15 -9.18
N GLN A 68 16.70 -16.81 -8.59
CA GLN A 68 17.78 -16.14 -7.85
C GLN A 68 18.62 -15.23 -8.76
N TRP A 69 18.96 -15.70 -9.96
CA TRP A 69 19.69 -14.87 -10.93
C TRP A 69 18.87 -13.62 -11.34
N ILE A 70 17.59 -13.77 -11.60
CA ILE A 70 16.70 -12.63 -11.90
C ILE A 70 16.68 -11.66 -10.73
N PHE A 71 16.58 -12.16 -9.50
CA PHE A 71 16.62 -11.32 -8.31
C PHE A 71 17.91 -10.51 -8.23
N LEU A 72 19.08 -11.13 -8.49
CA LEU A 72 20.35 -10.42 -8.52
C LEU A 72 20.38 -9.32 -9.61
N GLN A 73 19.78 -9.57 -10.78
CA GLN A 73 19.68 -8.53 -11.82
C GLN A 73 18.81 -7.36 -11.34
N LEU A 74 17.69 -7.63 -10.66
CA LEU A 74 16.84 -6.60 -10.08
C LEU A 74 17.56 -5.82 -8.97
N TYR A 75 18.28 -6.51 -8.10
CA TYR A 75 19.06 -5.90 -7.03
C TYR A 75 20.15 -4.97 -7.60
N ASN A 76 20.95 -5.44 -8.56
CA ASN A 76 22.01 -4.65 -9.19
C ASN A 76 21.48 -3.41 -9.94
N LYS A 77 20.22 -3.43 -10.36
CA LYS A 77 19.53 -2.28 -10.98
C LYS A 77 18.82 -1.37 -9.96
N GLY A 78 18.94 -1.64 -8.66
CA GLY A 78 18.25 -0.91 -7.60
C GLY A 78 16.73 -1.08 -7.62
N LEU A 79 16.25 -2.19 -8.24
CA LEU A 79 14.83 -2.53 -8.31
C LEU A 79 14.38 -3.48 -7.19
N ALA A 80 15.32 -4.21 -6.57
CA ALA A 80 15.09 -4.94 -5.32
C ALA A 80 15.82 -4.22 -4.19
N TYR A 81 15.14 -3.98 -3.08
CA TYR A 81 15.68 -3.26 -1.93
C TYR A 81 15.00 -3.72 -0.64
N VAL A 82 15.60 -3.38 0.50
CA VAL A 82 15.05 -3.65 1.82
C VAL A 82 14.45 -2.38 2.39
N ASP A 83 13.24 -2.48 2.93
CA ASP A 83 12.57 -1.38 3.61
C ASP A 83 11.83 -1.90 4.85
N GLU A 84 11.54 -0.99 5.79
CA GLU A 84 10.71 -1.27 6.96
C GLU A 84 9.28 -0.84 6.66
N ILE A 85 8.42 -1.82 6.42
CA ILE A 85 7.04 -1.59 6.01
C ILE A 85 6.05 -2.27 6.95
N PRO A 86 4.85 -1.71 7.16
CA PRO A 86 3.80 -2.36 7.91
C PRO A 86 3.30 -3.62 7.19
N VAL A 87 3.39 -4.77 7.86
CA VAL A 87 2.98 -6.07 7.33
C VAL A 87 1.91 -6.72 8.21
N ASN A 88 1.14 -7.64 7.65
CA ASN A 88 0.18 -8.45 8.38
C ASN A 88 0.90 -9.65 8.99
N TRP A 89 1.34 -9.54 10.23
CA TRP A 89 2.05 -10.58 10.95
C TRP A 89 1.09 -11.49 11.70
N CYS A 90 1.19 -12.79 11.48
CA CYS A 90 0.47 -13.81 12.22
C CYS A 90 1.45 -14.62 13.08
N PRO A 91 1.49 -14.41 14.41
CA PRO A 91 2.43 -15.10 15.30
C PRO A 91 2.27 -16.62 15.29
N GLU A 92 1.03 -17.12 15.25
CA GLU A 92 0.71 -18.54 15.26
C GLU A 92 1.15 -19.29 14.00
N LEU A 93 1.14 -18.58 12.86
CA LEU A 93 1.64 -19.12 11.60
C LEU A 93 3.13 -18.81 11.38
N GLY A 94 3.71 -17.92 12.21
CA GLY A 94 5.12 -17.51 12.11
C GLY A 94 5.47 -16.81 10.79
N THR A 95 4.49 -16.15 10.14
CA THR A 95 4.69 -15.57 8.81
C THR A 95 3.90 -14.30 8.58
N VAL A 96 4.33 -13.53 7.57
CA VAL A 96 3.58 -12.40 7.00
C VAL A 96 2.54 -12.93 6.03
N LEU A 97 1.32 -12.39 6.11
CA LEU A 97 0.20 -12.74 5.26
C LEU A 97 -0.08 -11.62 4.24
N ALA A 98 -0.54 -12.02 3.04
CA ALA A 98 -1.09 -11.09 2.08
C ALA A 98 -2.42 -10.50 2.59
N ASN A 99 -2.87 -9.38 2.02
CA ASN A 99 -4.13 -8.76 2.45
C ASN A 99 -5.33 -9.70 2.23
N GLU A 100 -5.30 -10.49 1.17
CA GLU A 100 -6.32 -11.47 0.80
C GLU A 100 -6.39 -12.66 1.76
N GLU A 101 -5.32 -12.92 2.52
CA GLU A 101 -5.23 -13.99 3.52
C GLU A 101 -5.70 -13.54 4.91
N VAL A 102 -6.17 -12.28 5.05
CA VAL A 102 -6.67 -11.71 6.31
C VAL A 102 -8.15 -11.37 6.17
N ILE A 103 -8.98 -12.00 6.98
CA ILE A 103 -10.43 -11.81 7.04
C ILE A 103 -10.81 -11.42 8.46
N ASP A 104 -11.47 -10.27 8.64
CA ASP A 104 -11.89 -9.76 9.95
C ASP A 104 -10.78 -9.73 11.01
N GLY A 105 -9.56 -9.35 10.60
CA GLY A 105 -8.39 -9.26 11.48
C GLY A 105 -7.77 -10.61 11.86
N LYS A 106 -8.15 -11.69 11.17
CA LYS A 106 -7.67 -13.05 11.41
C LYS A 106 -7.17 -13.69 10.12
N SER A 107 -6.30 -14.69 10.26
CA SER A 107 -5.80 -15.47 9.14
C SER A 107 -6.92 -16.35 8.54
N GLU A 108 -7.03 -16.40 7.22
CA GLU A 108 -7.94 -17.32 6.51
C GLU A 108 -7.71 -18.78 6.95
N ARG A 109 -6.44 -19.13 7.21
CA ARG A 109 -6.07 -20.46 7.68
C ARG A 109 -5.89 -20.44 9.20
N GLY A 110 -6.73 -21.18 9.92
CA GLY A 110 -6.63 -21.37 11.36
C GLY A 110 -7.31 -20.31 12.22
N ASP A 111 -7.88 -19.26 11.61
CA ASP A 111 -8.64 -18.20 12.32
C ASP A 111 -7.83 -17.52 13.45
N PHE A 112 -6.50 -17.36 13.21
CA PHE A 112 -5.58 -16.79 14.19
C PHE A 112 -5.53 -15.27 14.11
N PRO A 113 -5.33 -14.55 15.23
CA PRO A 113 -5.17 -13.11 15.23
C PRO A 113 -4.01 -12.65 14.35
N VAL A 114 -4.23 -11.58 13.58
CA VAL A 114 -3.22 -10.95 12.72
C VAL A 114 -2.98 -9.52 13.18
N PHE A 115 -1.71 -9.11 13.25
CA PHE A 115 -1.31 -7.80 13.74
C PHE A 115 -0.57 -7.02 12.65
N ARG A 116 -0.84 -5.72 12.56
CA ARG A 116 -0.04 -4.81 11.72
C ARG A 116 1.21 -4.42 12.49
N VAL A 117 2.36 -4.86 12.01
CA VAL A 117 3.66 -4.55 12.61
C VAL A 117 4.63 -4.03 11.56
N PRO A 118 5.49 -3.04 11.86
CA PRO A 118 6.59 -2.68 10.99
C PRO A 118 7.61 -3.82 10.97
N MET A 119 8.03 -4.23 9.77
CA MET A 119 9.00 -5.30 9.61
C MET A 119 9.90 -5.02 8.41
N ARG A 120 11.19 -5.28 8.59
CA ARG A 120 12.17 -5.16 7.53
C ARG A 120 11.93 -6.25 6.48
N GLN A 121 11.67 -5.85 5.22
CA GLN A 121 11.25 -6.73 4.13
C GLN A 121 11.99 -6.43 2.85
N TRP A 122 12.15 -7.44 2.01
CA TRP A 122 12.54 -7.26 0.62
C TRP A 122 11.34 -6.81 -0.21
N VAL A 123 11.56 -5.78 -1.03
CA VAL A 123 10.54 -5.12 -1.85
C VAL A 123 11.05 -4.95 -3.28
N LEU A 124 10.17 -5.12 -4.26
CA LEU A 124 10.46 -4.81 -5.66
C LEU A 124 9.84 -3.48 -6.07
N ARG A 125 10.67 -2.60 -6.64
CA ARG A 125 10.31 -1.22 -7.06
C ARG A 125 9.52 -1.20 -8.37
N ILE A 126 8.34 -1.83 -8.37
CA ILE A 126 7.46 -1.87 -9.55
C ILE A 126 6.88 -0.51 -9.90
N THR A 127 6.76 0.40 -8.91
CA THR A 127 6.26 1.76 -9.13
C THR A 127 7.12 2.57 -10.10
N LYS A 128 8.40 2.21 -10.28
CA LYS A 128 9.28 2.84 -11.27
C LYS A 128 8.78 2.70 -12.70
N TYR A 129 7.93 1.72 -12.94
CA TYR A 129 7.34 1.43 -14.26
C TYR A 129 5.88 1.87 -14.38
N ALA A 130 5.31 2.53 -13.37
CA ALA A 130 3.90 2.88 -13.33
C ALA A 130 3.44 3.69 -14.56
N GLU A 131 4.20 4.74 -14.95
CA GLU A 131 3.89 5.56 -16.13
C GLU A 131 4.02 4.73 -17.41
N ARG A 132 5.12 4.01 -17.57
CA ARG A 132 5.34 3.17 -18.75
C ARG A 132 4.27 2.08 -18.90
N LEU A 133 3.80 1.49 -17.78
CA LEU A 133 2.73 0.49 -17.83
C LEU A 133 1.43 1.08 -18.36
N LEU A 134 1.14 2.37 -18.08
CA LEU A 134 -0.01 3.07 -18.62
C LEU A 134 0.17 3.36 -20.12
N ASP A 135 1.33 3.89 -20.51
CA ASP A 135 1.65 4.21 -21.90
C ASP A 135 1.64 2.97 -22.79
N ASP A 136 2.21 1.87 -22.31
CA ASP A 136 2.32 0.60 -23.06
C ASP A 136 0.94 -0.10 -23.24
N LEU A 137 -0.14 0.33 -22.56
CA LEU A 137 -1.49 -0.17 -22.82
C LEU A 137 -1.99 0.14 -24.24
N ASP A 138 -1.45 1.17 -24.88
CA ASP A 138 -1.80 1.51 -26.26
C ASP A 138 -1.12 0.58 -27.29
N LEU A 139 -0.09 -0.16 -26.87
CA LEU A 139 0.62 -1.12 -27.70
C LEU A 139 -0.07 -2.50 -27.81
N VAL A 140 -1.07 -2.76 -26.96
CA VAL A 140 -1.74 -4.05 -26.89
C VAL A 140 -3.20 -3.98 -27.30
N GLU A 141 -3.66 -4.97 -28.08
CA GLU A 141 -5.05 -5.11 -28.50
C GLU A 141 -5.90 -5.85 -27.45
N TRP A 142 -5.91 -5.31 -26.21
CA TRP A 142 -6.69 -5.87 -25.14
C TRP A 142 -8.12 -5.31 -25.13
N PRO A 143 -9.11 -6.05 -24.60
CA PRO A 143 -10.44 -5.52 -24.35
C PRO A 143 -10.37 -4.25 -23.48
N SER A 144 -11.26 -3.28 -23.75
CA SER A 144 -11.34 -2.01 -22.99
C SER A 144 -11.47 -2.23 -21.49
N SER A 145 -12.31 -3.20 -21.07
CA SER A 145 -12.49 -3.55 -19.68
C SER A 145 -11.17 -4.00 -19.00
N THR A 146 -10.33 -4.74 -19.70
CA THR A 146 -9.01 -5.16 -19.19
C THR A 146 -8.08 -3.95 -19.04
N LYS A 147 -8.05 -3.05 -20.04
CA LYS A 147 -7.25 -1.82 -19.97
C LYS A 147 -7.71 -0.93 -18.82
N GLU A 148 -9.02 -0.75 -18.64
CA GLU A 148 -9.61 0.02 -17.52
C GLU A 148 -9.24 -0.57 -16.15
N MET A 149 -9.24 -1.90 -16.02
CA MET A 149 -8.79 -2.56 -14.79
C MET A 149 -7.33 -2.26 -14.48
N GLN A 150 -6.45 -2.28 -15.48
CA GLN A 150 -5.03 -1.93 -15.33
C GLN A 150 -4.84 -0.45 -14.94
N ILE A 151 -5.52 0.47 -15.63
CA ILE A 151 -5.49 1.90 -15.35
C ILE A 151 -5.94 2.17 -13.91
N ASN A 152 -7.06 1.57 -13.49
CA ASN A 152 -7.60 1.74 -12.15
C ASN A 152 -6.70 1.13 -11.06
N TRP A 153 -6.02 0.01 -11.36
CA TRP A 153 -5.06 -0.62 -10.46
C TRP A 153 -3.81 0.23 -10.28
N ILE A 154 -3.25 0.76 -11.37
CA ILE A 154 -2.10 1.68 -11.32
C ILE A 154 -2.51 2.99 -10.66
N GLY A 155 -3.70 3.51 -10.99
CA GLY A 155 -4.35 4.61 -10.31
C GLY A 155 -3.53 5.89 -10.28
N LYS A 156 -3.11 6.37 -11.47
CA LYS A 156 -2.43 7.66 -11.63
C LYS A 156 -3.31 8.81 -11.15
N SER A 157 -2.78 9.66 -10.30
CA SER A 157 -3.42 10.88 -9.82
C SER A 157 -2.47 12.06 -9.99
N VAL A 158 -2.95 13.09 -10.70
CA VAL A 158 -2.23 14.35 -10.89
C VAL A 158 -2.81 15.37 -9.93
N GLY A 159 -1.94 15.99 -9.13
CA GLY A 159 -2.35 16.94 -8.11
C GLY A 159 -1.18 17.77 -7.62
N ALA A 160 -1.21 18.13 -6.35
CA ALA A 160 -0.14 18.87 -5.69
C ALA A 160 0.14 18.32 -4.28
N HIS A 161 1.38 18.42 -3.86
CA HIS A 161 1.76 18.40 -2.46
C HIS A 161 1.52 19.79 -1.87
N VAL A 162 0.97 19.82 -0.65
CA VAL A 162 0.79 21.03 0.14
C VAL A 162 1.37 20.80 1.53
N ILE A 163 2.21 21.71 1.98
CA ILE A 163 2.89 21.63 3.27
C ILE A 163 2.11 22.43 4.32
N PHE A 164 1.73 21.76 5.39
CA PHE A 164 1.09 22.35 6.56
C PHE A 164 2.08 22.38 7.73
N LYS A 165 2.31 23.55 8.30
CA LYS A 165 3.10 23.71 9.52
C LYS A 165 2.21 23.44 10.75
N VAL A 166 2.75 22.77 11.75
CA VAL A 166 2.05 22.52 13.01
C VAL A 166 2.24 23.72 13.93
N ASP A 167 1.14 24.31 14.38
CA ASP A 167 1.18 25.49 15.24
C ASP A 167 1.86 25.20 16.58
N GLY A 168 2.83 26.03 16.95
CA GLY A 168 3.59 25.86 18.19
C GLY A 168 4.64 24.74 18.19
N HIS A 169 4.87 24.09 17.07
CA HIS A 169 5.88 23.04 16.90
C HIS A 169 6.79 23.34 15.72
N ASP A 170 8.05 22.89 15.79
CA ASP A 170 8.98 22.91 14.67
C ASP A 170 8.78 21.63 13.81
N LYS A 171 7.56 21.45 13.35
CA LYS A 171 7.13 20.30 12.53
C LYS A 171 6.23 20.75 11.41
N GLU A 172 6.33 20.04 10.30
CA GLU A 172 5.44 20.21 9.15
C GLU A 172 5.10 18.84 8.54
N PHE A 173 3.93 18.71 7.97
CA PHE A 173 3.52 17.53 7.23
C PHE A 173 2.99 17.91 5.86
N THR A 174 3.14 16.98 4.92
CA THR A 174 2.71 17.19 3.53
C THR A 174 1.42 16.41 3.29
N VAL A 175 0.46 17.03 2.62
CA VAL A 175 -0.73 16.37 2.09
C VAL A 175 -0.67 16.31 0.57
N PHE A 176 -1.27 15.28 -0.02
CA PHE A 176 -1.49 15.22 -1.45
C PHE A 176 -2.97 15.51 -1.76
N THR A 177 -3.22 16.38 -2.72
CA THR A 177 -4.57 16.69 -3.18
C THR A 177 -4.64 16.81 -4.69
N THR A 178 -5.71 16.29 -5.30
CA THR A 178 -6.03 16.55 -6.72
C THR A 178 -6.80 17.85 -6.92
N ARG A 179 -7.21 18.48 -5.82
CA ARG A 179 -8.02 19.70 -5.78
C ARG A 179 -7.32 20.79 -4.97
N SER A 180 -6.10 21.18 -5.40
CA SER A 180 -5.35 22.28 -4.78
C SER A 180 -6.13 23.61 -4.82
N ASP A 181 -6.97 23.78 -5.81
CA ASP A 181 -7.89 24.92 -5.97
C ASP A 181 -8.85 25.11 -4.78
N THR A 182 -9.16 24.07 -4.03
CA THR A 182 -10.08 24.15 -2.89
C THR A 182 -9.39 24.40 -1.54
N LEU A 183 -8.09 24.66 -1.52
CA LEU A 183 -7.29 24.80 -0.30
C LEU A 183 -7.81 25.89 0.68
N PHE A 184 -8.43 26.96 0.16
CA PHE A 184 -9.09 27.97 1.00
C PHE A 184 -10.25 27.43 1.83
N GLY A 185 -10.87 26.34 1.38
CA GLY A 185 -11.96 25.63 2.07
C GLY A 185 -11.51 24.51 3.01
N ALA A 186 -10.19 24.31 3.15
CA ALA A 186 -9.66 23.33 4.10
C ALA A 186 -9.88 23.84 5.54
N THR A 187 -10.70 23.15 6.28
CA THR A 187 -11.11 23.53 7.65
C THR A 187 -10.56 22.62 8.74
N TYR A 188 -10.00 21.48 8.38
CA TYR A 188 -9.26 20.59 9.29
C TYR A 188 -8.29 19.72 8.49
N CYS A 189 -7.35 19.11 9.22
CA CYS A 189 -6.44 18.10 8.68
C CYS A 189 -6.64 16.78 9.44
N VAL A 190 -6.37 15.66 8.76
CA VAL A 190 -6.43 14.34 9.36
C VAL A 190 -5.13 13.60 9.11
N LEU A 191 -4.53 13.07 10.17
CA LEU A 191 -3.37 12.20 10.09
C LEU A 191 -3.80 10.74 10.26
N ALA A 192 -3.05 9.85 9.63
CA ALA A 192 -3.15 8.43 9.95
C ALA A 192 -2.80 8.21 11.42
N PRO A 193 -3.47 7.32 12.14
CA PRO A 193 -3.17 7.03 13.55
C PRO A 193 -1.73 6.57 13.78
N GLU A 194 -1.11 5.95 12.78
CA GLU A 194 0.28 5.49 12.80
C GLU A 194 1.30 6.57 12.37
N HIS A 195 0.83 7.77 12.02
CA HIS A 195 1.71 8.84 11.56
C HIS A 195 2.71 9.22 12.67
N PRO A 196 4.02 9.33 12.36
CA PRO A 196 5.06 9.50 13.38
C PRO A 196 4.87 10.75 14.27
N PHE A 197 4.24 11.80 13.74
CA PHE A 197 4.02 13.04 14.48
C PHE A 197 2.88 12.97 15.49
N VAL A 198 1.96 12.00 15.41
CA VAL A 198 0.78 11.95 16.30
C VAL A 198 1.17 11.99 17.77
N LYS A 199 2.16 11.20 18.17
CA LYS A 199 2.62 11.18 19.57
C LYS A 199 3.23 12.50 20.02
N ASP A 200 3.93 13.20 19.13
CA ASP A 200 4.67 14.41 19.47
C ASP A 200 3.77 15.65 19.55
N ILE A 201 2.72 15.71 18.71
CA ILE A 201 1.82 16.87 18.63
C ILE A 201 0.57 16.72 19.48
N THR A 202 0.23 15.52 19.95
CA THR A 202 -0.93 15.30 20.81
C THR A 202 -0.73 16.00 22.15
N THR A 203 -1.70 16.84 22.52
CA THR A 203 -1.66 17.54 23.81
C THR A 203 -1.88 16.57 24.97
N GLU A 204 -1.35 16.88 26.16
CA GLU A 204 -1.49 16.03 27.35
C GLU A 204 -2.98 15.76 27.69
N GLU A 205 -3.87 16.73 27.45
CA GLU A 205 -5.32 16.58 27.68
C GLU A 205 -5.96 15.54 26.76
N ASN A 206 -5.46 15.39 25.52
CA ASN A 206 -6.01 14.49 24.51
C ASN A 206 -5.28 13.14 24.44
N LYS A 207 -4.18 12.99 25.15
CA LYS A 207 -3.30 11.81 25.05
C LYS A 207 -4.02 10.49 25.33
N VAL A 208 -4.79 10.43 26.41
CA VAL A 208 -5.50 9.18 26.79
C VAL A 208 -6.54 8.79 25.72
N ILE A 209 -7.26 9.78 25.17
CA ILE A 209 -8.29 9.52 24.15
C ILE A 209 -7.64 9.09 22.84
N VAL A 210 -6.53 9.73 22.46
CA VAL A 210 -5.75 9.40 21.25
C VAL A 210 -5.15 8.00 21.36
N ASP A 211 -4.50 7.67 22.48
CA ASP A 211 -3.89 6.35 22.71
C ASP A 211 -4.95 5.22 22.67
N ASN A 212 -6.10 5.43 23.32
CA ASN A 212 -7.21 4.47 23.30
C ASN A 212 -7.77 4.27 21.87
N TYR A 213 -7.87 5.35 21.10
CA TYR A 213 -8.33 5.27 19.71
C TYR A 213 -7.35 4.48 18.85
N ILE A 214 -6.05 4.76 18.94
CA ILE A 214 -5.00 4.02 18.23
C ILE A 214 -5.07 2.54 18.56
N GLU A 215 -5.21 2.18 19.83
CA GLU A 215 -5.32 0.79 20.27
C GLU A 215 -6.55 0.09 19.67
N SER A 216 -7.70 0.77 19.62
CA SER A 216 -8.96 0.23 19.10
C SER A 216 -8.93 -0.11 17.60
N ILE A 217 -8.01 0.49 16.84
CA ILE A 217 -7.93 0.29 15.39
C ILE A 217 -6.76 -0.59 14.94
N LYS A 218 -5.85 -0.96 15.84
CA LYS A 218 -4.67 -1.80 15.52
C LYS A 218 -5.00 -3.14 14.84
N THR A 219 -6.16 -3.69 15.14
CA THR A 219 -6.60 -4.98 14.60
C THR A 219 -7.38 -4.86 13.30
N LYS A 220 -7.73 -3.64 12.88
CA LYS A 220 -8.50 -3.42 11.65
C LYS A 220 -7.58 -3.47 10.42
N SER A 221 -8.00 -4.21 9.40
CA SER A 221 -7.34 -4.21 8.10
C SER A 221 -7.52 -2.89 7.35
N ASP A 222 -6.65 -2.60 6.38
CA ASP A 222 -6.77 -1.40 5.54
C ASP A 222 -8.11 -1.38 4.77
N LEU A 223 -8.64 -2.56 4.40
CA LEU A 223 -9.92 -2.70 3.72
C LEU A 223 -11.09 -2.28 4.64
N GLU A 224 -11.14 -2.80 5.85
CA GLU A 224 -12.15 -2.44 6.86
C GLU A 224 -12.10 -0.95 7.21
N ARG A 225 -10.91 -0.36 7.22
CA ARG A 225 -10.70 1.06 7.53
C ARG A 225 -11.22 1.98 6.43
N THR A 226 -11.15 1.56 5.17
CA THR A 226 -11.52 2.37 3.99
C THR A 226 -12.92 2.11 3.45
N GLU A 227 -13.70 1.26 4.09
CA GLU A 227 -15.06 0.93 3.68
C GLU A 227 -15.96 2.19 3.68
N LEU A 228 -16.57 2.50 2.53
CA LEU A 228 -17.30 3.74 2.29
C LEU A 228 -18.57 3.90 3.15
N ASN A 229 -19.24 2.80 3.47
CA ASN A 229 -20.52 2.80 4.20
C ASN A 229 -20.36 2.79 5.72
N LYS A 230 -19.15 2.88 6.23
CA LYS A 230 -18.88 2.84 7.66
C LYS A 230 -19.08 4.21 8.30
N GLU A 231 -19.61 4.20 9.52
CA GLU A 231 -19.68 5.41 10.34
C GLU A 231 -18.28 6.02 10.55
N LYS A 232 -18.13 7.29 10.23
CA LYS A 232 -16.84 7.99 10.36
C LYS A 232 -16.42 8.07 11.82
N SER A 233 -15.20 7.66 12.11
CA SER A 233 -14.60 7.76 13.45
C SER A 233 -13.31 8.57 13.40
N GLY A 234 -13.02 9.26 14.47
CA GLY A 234 -11.80 10.04 14.61
C GLY A 234 -11.72 10.73 15.98
N VAL A 235 -10.52 11.18 16.30
CA VAL A 235 -10.22 11.85 17.58
C VAL A 235 -9.36 13.09 17.33
N PHE A 236 -9.69 14.17 18.02
CA PHE A 236 -8.91 15.40 17.98
C PHE A 236 -7.61 15.26 18.78
N THR A 237 -6.48 15.67 18.18
CA THR A 237 -5.16 15.60 18.84
C THR A 237 -4.90 16.71 19.84
N GLY A 238 -5.73 17.78 19.84
CA GLY A 238 -5.48 19.01 20.58
C GLY A 238 -4.59 20.00 19.84
N ALA A 239 -3.92 19.59 18.76
CA ALA A 239 -3.01 20.41 17.95
C ALA A 239 -3.71 21.01 16.74
N TYR A 240 -3.11 22.06 16.19
CA TYR A 240 -3.59 22.77 15.01
C TYR A 240 -2.51 22.84 13.95
N ALA A 241 -2.91 22.83 12.69
CA ALA A 241 -2.06 23.12 11.54
C ALA A 241 -2.36 24.53 11.02
N ILE A 242 -1.40 25.13 10.34
CA ILE A 242 -1.55 26.42 9.66
C ILE A 242 -1.86 26.18 8.20
N ASN A 243 -3.02 26.61 7.72
CA ASN A 243 -3.34 26.57 6.30
C ASN A 243 -2.47 27.60 5.55
N PRO A 244 -1.63 27.18 4.60
CA PRO A 244 -0.63 28.05 4.01
C PRO A 244 -1.23 29.25 3.25
N VAL A 245 -2.40 29.12 2.61
CA VAL A 245 -2.97 30.20 1.77
C VAL A 245 -3.63 31.33 2.54
N ASN A 246 -4.17 31.06 3.74
CA ASN A 246 -4.93 32.06 4.53
C ASN A 246 -4.44 32.22 5.96
N GLN A 247 -3.41 31.51 6.35
CA GLN A 247 -2.78 31.51 7.69
C GLN A 247 -3.75 31.16 8.85
N LYS A 248 -4.89 30.55 8.54
CA LYS A 248 -5.84 30.12 9.56
C LYS A 248 -5.36 28.83 10.23
N LYS A 249 -5.61 28.75 11.53
CA LYS A 249 -5.41 27.52 12.30
C LYS A 249 -6.54 26.55 12.03
N VAL A 250 -6.22 25.32 11.65
CA VAL A 250 -7.16 24.23 11.40
C VAL A 250 -6.83 23.06 12.34
N PRO A 251 -7.81 22.44 13.00
CA PRO A 251 -7.55 21.36 13.95
C PRO A 251 -7.00 20.11 13.25
N ILE A 252 -6.08 19.42 13.92
CA ILE A 252 -5.49 18.16 13.47
C ILE A 252 -6.20 17.01 14.17
N TRP A 253 -6.83 16.16 13.40
CA TRP A 253 -7.49 14.93 13.83
C TRP A 253 -6.68 13.70 13.44
N ILE A 254 -6.94 12.58 14.10
CA ILE A 254 -6.60 11.24 13.60
C ILE A 254 -7.89 10.50 13.27
N ALA A 255 -7.88 9.72 12.19
CA ALA A 255 -9.03 8.93 11.78
C ALA A 255 -8.59 7.64 11.09
N ASP A 256 -9.39 6.58 11.23
CA ASP A 256 -9.07 5.24 10.74
C ASP A 256 -9.07 5.14 9.20
N TYR A 257 -9.81 6.00 8.50
CA TYR A 257 -9.85 6.01 7.04
C TYR A 257 -8.63 6.64 6.35
N VAL A 258 -7.73 7.27 7.11
CA VAL A 258 -6.43 7.76 6.60
C VAL A 258 -5.37 6.70 6.88
N LEU A 259 -4.72 6.23 5.83
CA LEU A 259 -3.72 5.16 5.91
C LEU A 259 -2.31 5.72 5.84
N ALA A 260 -1.44 5.34 6.78
CA ALA A 260 -0.03 5.76 6.78
C ALA A 260 0.74 5.29 5.54
N ALA A 261 0.36 4.13 5.00
CA ALA A 261 0.97 3.55 3.82
C ALA A 261 0.42 4.12 2.49
N TYR A 262 -0.55 5.05 2.53
CA TYR A 262 -1.12 5.67 1.33
C TYR A 262 -0.79 7.16 1.29
N GLY A 263 -0.09 7.58 0.22
CA GLY A 263 0.36 8.96 0.07
C GLY A 263 1.32 9.38 1.17
N THR A 264 0.99 10.44 1.86
CA THR A 264 1.80 11.02 2.95
C THR A 264 1.34 10.60 4.34
N GLY A 265 0.28 9.78 4.45
CA GLY A 265 -0.37 9.49 5.73
C GLY A 265 -1.11 10.68 6.34
N ALA A 266 -1.36 11.73 5.55
CA ALA A 266 -2.03 12.95 5.96
C ALA A 266 -2.95 13.47 4.84
N ILE A 267 -4.08 14.05 5.20
CA ILE A 267 -4.99 14.71 4.28
C ILE A 267 -5.39 16.09 4.82
N MET A 268 -5.66 17.02 3.91
CA MET A 268 -6.48 18.19 4.20
C MET A 268 -7.94 17.84 3.91
N ALA A 269 -8.86 18.35 4.69
CA ALA A 269 -10.28 18.10 4.53
C ALA A 269 -11.02 19.37 4.08
N VAL A 270 -11.82 19.22 3.02
CA VAL A 270 -12.61 20.31 2.43
C VAL A 270 -14.09 19.95 2.45
N PRO A 271 -14.75 20.08 3.61
CA PRO A 271 -16.11 19.56 3.81
C PRO A 271 -17.17 20.24 2.94
N GLY A 272 -16.92 21.43 2.40
CA GLY A 272 -17.82 22.04 1.44
C GLY A 272 -17.92 21.28 0.10
N HIS A 273 -16.89 20.49 -0.25
CA HIS A 273 -16.73 19.93 -1.60
C HIS A 273 -16.30 18.43 -1.63
N ASP A 274 -16.27 17.76 -0.49
CA ASP A 274 -16.05 16.31 -0.37
C ASP A 274 -17.08 15.71 0.57
N VAL A 275 -17.79 14.67 0.12
CA VAL A 275 -18.89 14.03 0.88
C VAL A 275 -18.37 13.42 2.18
N ARG A 276 -17.23 12.75 2.15
CA ARG A 276 -16.65 12.11 3.33
C ARG A 276 -16.22 13.14 4.37
N ASP A 277 -15.61 14.22 3.90
CA ASP A 277 -15.18 15.32 4.76
C ASP A 277 -16.39 16.06 5.35
N TRP A 278 -17.47 16.20 4.57
CA TRP A 278 -18.71 16.81 5.04
C TRP A 278 -19.37 15.99 6.16
N GLU A 279 -19.50 14.66 5.95
CA GLU A 279 -20.05 13.75 6.97
C GLU A 279 -19.25 13.82 8.28
N PHE A 280 -17.93 13.83 8.19
CA PHE A 280 -17.04 13.97 9.33
C PHE A 280 -17.20 15.32 10.01
N ALA A 281 -17.21 16.41 9.25
CA ALA A 281 -17.40 17.77 9.78
C ALA A 281 -18.75 17.95 10.48
N LYS A 282 -19.84 17.41 9.92
CA LYS A 282 -21.18 17.42 10.55
C LYS A 282 -21.18 16.64 11.85
N LYS A 283 -20.55 15.45 11.87
CA LYS A 283 -20.49 14.61 13.07
C LYS A 283 -19.72 15.28 14.22
N PHE A 284 -18.60 15.93 13.90
CA PHE A 284 -17.71 16.53 14.90
C PHE A 284 -17.87 18.05 15.06
N HIS A 285 -18.91 18.63 14.44
CA HIS A 285 -19.25 20.07 14.52
C HIS A 285 -18.09 20.97 14.06
N LEU A 286 -17.42 20.59 12.96
CA LEU A 286 -16.36 21.38 12.36
C LEU A 286 -16.91 22.33 11.31
N ASP A 287 -16.18 23.43 11.05
CA ASP A 287 -16.56 24.43 10.08
C ASP A 287 -16.65 23.86 8.65
N ILE A 288 -17.67 24.31 7.90
CA ILE A 288 -17.85 24.00 6.49
C ILE A 288 -17.87 25.30 5.71
N ILE A 289 -16.87 25.51 4.83
CA ILE A 289 -16.71 26.74 4.06
C ILE A 289 -16.89 26.43 2.58
N PRO A 290 -17.89 27.04 1.89
CA PRO A 290 -18.03 26.88 0.46
C PRO A 290 -16.94 27.70 -0.28
N VAL A 291 -16.23 27.07 -1.20
CA VAL A 291 -15.22 27.74 -2.05
C VAL A 291 -15.52 27.61 -3.56
N LEU A 292 -16.61 26.93 -3.90
CA LEU A 292 -17.17 26.88 -5.25
C LEU A 292 -18.62 27.38 -5.22
N GLU A 293 -19.02 28.07 -6.28
CA GLU A 293 -20.40 28.46 -6.51
C GLU A 293 -21.26 27.24 -6.84
N GLY A 294 -22.36 27.05 -6.13
CA GLY A 294 -23.32 25.96 -6.36
C GLY A 294 -23.59 25.12 -5.10
N GLY A 295 -24.73 24.43 -5.12
CA GLY A 295 -25.18 23.57 -4.05
C GLY A 295 -25.61 24.29 -2.76
N PHE A 296 -26.11 23.50 -1.81
CA PHE A 296 -26.48 23.94 -0.47
C PHE A 296 -25.65 23.13 0.55
N ILE A 297 -24.49 23.65 0.95
CA ILE A 297 -23.55 22.96 1.86
C ILE A 297 -24.14 22.63 3.23
N GLU A 298 -25.24 23.25 3.61
CA GLU A 298 -26.01 22.93 4.82
C GLU A 298 -26.63 21.52 4.74
N GLU A 299 -27.01 21.08 3.54
CA GLU A 299 -27.70 19.81 3.29
C GLU A 299 -26.74 18.72 2.81
N ALA A 300 -25.74 19.05 1.99
CA ALA A 300 -24.74 18.11 1.47
C ALA A 300 -23.51 18.84 0.93
N ALA A 301 -22.40 18.12 0.80
CA ALA A 301 -21.22 18.60 0.07
C ALA A 301 -21.56 18.86 -1.40
N TYR A 302 -21.08 19.97 -1.94
CA TYR A 302 -21.18 20.24 -3.38
C TYR A 302 -19.94 19.69 -4.11
N THR A 303 -20.09 18.56 -4.78
CA THR A 303 -18.98 17.86 -5.47
C THR A 303 -18.86 18.22 -6.95
N GLY A 304 -19.71 19.14 -7.44
CA GLY A 304 -19.65 19.63 -8.82
C GLY A 304 -18.50 20.61 -9.05
N ASP A 305 -18.31 20.97 -10.32
CA ASP A 305 -17.42 22.07 -10.69
C ASP A 305 -18.21 23.40 -10.63
N GLY A 306 -17.50 24.49 -10.29
CA GLY A 306 -18.10 25.82 -10.16
C GLY A 306 -17.03 26.90 -10.22
N ILE A 307 -17.47 28.15 -10.23
CA ILE A 307 -16.59 29.31 -10.13
C ILE A 307 -16.12 29.46 -8.67
N HIS A 308 -14.85 29.76 -8.47
CA HIS A 308 -14.27 29.90 -7.13
C HIS A 308 -14.79 31.16 -6.43
N ILE A 309 -15.22 30.97 -5.17
CA ILE A 309 -15.65 32.01 -4.23
C ILE A 309 -14.90 31.82 -2.92
N ASN A 310 -14.83 32.82 -2.07
CA ASN A 310 -14.16 32.78 -0.76
C ASN A 310 -12.69 32.26 -0.82
N SER A 311 -12.06 32.40 -1.97
CA SER A 311 -10.79 31.78 -2.34
C SER A 311 -9.70 32.78 -2.73
N GLY A 312 -9.75 34.02 -2.20
CA GLY A 312 -8.72 35.02 -2.34
C GLY A 312 -8.35 35.31 -3.81
N PHE A 313 -7.09 35.09 -4.17
CA PHE A 313 -6.56 35.43 -5.50
C PHE A 313 -7.10 34.55 -6.64
N ILE A 314 -7.75 33.42 -6.34
CA ILE A 314 -8.38 32.56 -7.35
C ILE A 314 -9.90 32.75 -7.46
N ASN A 315 -10.48 33.72 -6.75
CA ASN A 315 -11.91 34.07 -6.89
C ASN A 315 -12.25 34.38 -8.35
N GLY A 316 -13.40 33.89 -8.80
CA GLY A 316 -13.88 34.08 -10.16
C GLY A 316 -13.25 33.18 -11.22
N MET A 317 -12.27 32.34 -10.87
CA MET A 317 -11.64 31.40 -11.78
C MET A 317 -12.45 30.10 -11.92
N ASN A 318 -12.36 29.47 -13.10
CA ASN A 318 -12.77 28.07 -13.27
C ASN A 318 -11.77 27.13 -12.61
N LYS A 319 -12.05 25.83 -12.62
CA LYS A 319 -11.25 24.80 -11.96
C LYS A 319 -9.82 24.69 -12.48
N GLU A 320 -9.66 24.66 -13.80
CA GLU A 320 -8.36 24.48 -14.46
C GLU A 320 -7.43 25.66 -14.17
N ASP A 321 -7.93 26.88 -14.35
CA ASP A 321 -7.17 28.11 -14.10
C ASP A 321 -6.83 28.25 -12.61
N ALA A 322 -7.77 27.90 -11.73
CA ALA A 322 -7.56 27.95 -10.28
C ALA A 322 -6.51 26.94 -9.80
N ILE A 323 -6.52 25.69 -10.31
CA ILE A 323 -5.48 24.69 -10.03
C ILE A 323 -4.11 25.19 -10.50
N ALA A 324 -4.03 25.72 -11.73
CA ALA A 324 -2.78 26.26 -12.27
C ALA A 324 -2.24 27.40 -11.41
N ALA A 325 -3.09 28.38 -11.09
CA ALA A 325 -2.73 29.53 -10.27
C ALA A 325 -2.32 29.13 -8.85
N MET A 326 -3.06 28.20 -8.22
CA MET A 326 -2.74 27.70 -6.88
C MET A 326 -1.42 26.94 -6.88
N ASN A 327 -1.18 26.05 -7.85
CA ASN A 327 0.08 25.29 -7.94
C ASN A 327 1.29 26.21 -8.14
N ALA A 328 1.15 27.26 -8.97
CA ALA A 328 2.19 28.29 -9.14
C ALA A 328 2.45 29.01 -7.80
N TRP A 329 1.40 29.44 -7.12
CA TRP A 329 1.49 30.12 -5.83
C TRP A 329 2.17 29.25 -4.76
N LEU A 330 1.81 27.96 -4.68
CA LEU A 330 2.42 27.01 -3.74
C LEU A 330 3.94 26.89 -3.95
N GLN A 331 4.38 26.79 -5.21
CA GLN A 331 5.81 26.73 -5.55
C GLN A 331 6.53 28.04 -5.22
N GLU A 332 5.98 29.19 -5.59
CA GLU A 332 6.58 30.50 -5.33
C GLU A 332 6.73 30.78 -3.82
N ASN A 333 5.80 30.30 -3.00
CA ASN A 333 5.83 30.47 -1.55
C ASN A 333 6.54 29.31 -0.80
N GLY A 334 7.06 28.33 -1.51
CA GLY A 334 7.81 27.21 -0.92
C GLY A 334 6.94 26.33 0.02
N CYS A 335 5.63 26.31 -0.19
CA CYS A 335 4.70 25.54 0.64
C CYS A 335 3.96 24.43 -0.14
N GLY A 336 4.47 24.06 -1.32
CA GLY A 336 3.97 22.94 -2.10
C GLY A 336 4.53 22.88 -3.51
N GLU A 337 4.17 21.83 -4.22
CA GLU A 337 4.58 21.59 -5.61
C GLU A 337 3.57 20.71 -6.36
N PRO A 338 3.43 20.84 -7.70
CA PRO A 338 2.70 19.86 -8.50
C PRO A 338 3.29 18.47 -8.32
N LYS A 339 2.44 17.45 -8.21
CA LYS A 339 2.86 16.07 -7.99
C LYS A 339 1.96 15.07 -8.69
N THR A 340 2.57 14.07 -9.31
CA THR A 340 1.87 12.87 -9.78
C THR A 340 2.13 11.74 -8.80
N THR A 341 1.07 11.06 -8.38
CA THR A 341 1.11 9.89 -7.50
C THR A 341 0.39 8.71 -8.14
N TYR A 342 0.60 7.52 -7.59
CA TYR A 342 0.00 6.27 -8.07
C TYR A 342 -0.58 5.50 -6.89
N LYS A 343 -1.69 4.77 -7.10
CA LYS A 343 -2.17 3.78 -6.14
C LYS A 343 -1.26 2.56 -6.09
N LEU A 344 -0.66 2.20 -7.24
CA LEU A 344 0.33 1.13 -7.34
C LEU A 344 1.43 1.36 -6.30
N ARG A 345 1.78 0.31 -5.59
CA ARG A 345 2.86 0.30 -4.60
C ARG A 345 3.93 -0.69 -5.00
N ASP A 346 5.11 -0.51 -4.45
CA ASP A 346 6.17 -1.47 -4.59
C ASP A 346 5.74 -2.83 -4.02
N TRP A 347 6.15 -3.88 -4.69
CA TRP A 347 5.68 -5.23 -4.41
C TRP A 347 6.44 -5.84 -3.23
N LEU A 348 5.72 -6.08 -2.13
CA LEU A 348 6.18 -6.91 -1.03
C LEU A 348 6.03 -8.38 -1.43
N PHE A 349 7.12 -9.00 -1.86
CA PHE A 349 7.12 -10.40 -2.30
C PHE A 349 7.73 -11.35 -1.26
N SER A 350 8.58 -10.87 -0.37
CA SER A 350 9.25 -11.72 0.64
C SER A 350 8.30 -12.18 1.73
N ARG A 351 8.54 -13.39 2.23
CA ARG A 351 7.85 -14.00 3.35
C ARG A 351 8.87 -14.65 4.28
N GLN A 352 8.57 -14.74 5.57
CA GLN A 352 9.39 -15.43 6.56
C GLN A 352 9.00 -16.91 6.55
N ARG A 353 9.55 -17.65 5.59
CA ARG A 353 9.28 -19.08 5.40
C ARG A 353 10.56 -19.83 5.12
N TYR A 354 10.65 -21.04 5.63
CA TYR A 354 11.69 -21.98 5.26
C TYR A 354 11.44 -22.53 3.84
N TRP A 355 10.20 -22.94 3.53
CA TRP A 355 9.86 -23.55 2.25
C TRP A 355 9.60 -22.51 1.16
N GLY A 356 10.69 -21.98 0.64
CA GLY A 356 10.73 -20.94 -0.41
C GLY A 356 12.13 -20.79 -0.97
N GLU A 357 12.28 -20.06 -2.08
CA GLU A 357 13.58 -19.81 -2.69
C GLU A 357 14.43 -18.90 -1.77
N PRO A 358 15.66 -19.32 -1.42
CA PRO A 358 16.56 -18.47 -0.67
C PRO A 358 16.95 -17.21 -1.44
N ILE A 359 16.94 -16.07 -0.75
CA ILE A 359 17.37 -14.79 -1.33
C ILE A 359 18.91 -14.77 -1.39
N PRO A 360 19.52 -14.58 -2.58
CA PRO A 360 20.95 -14.73 -2.78
C PRO A 360 21.74 -13.47 -2.37
N ILE A 361 21.50 -12.97 -1.14
CA ILE A 361 22.15 -11.79 -0.55
C ILE A 361 22.77 -12.17 0.79
N ILE A 362 24.04 -11.88 0.95
CA ILE A 362 24.78 -12.07 2.19
C ILE A 362 24.70 -10.77 2.99
N LEU A 363 24.22 -10.88 4.22
CA LEU A 363 24.25 -9.79 5.20
C LEU A 363 25.59 -9.86 5.95
N MET A 364 26.37 -8.80 5.87
CA MET A 364 27.66 -8.70 6.54
C MET A 364 27.49 -8.17 7.97
N ASP A 365 28.43 -8.47 8.86
CA ASP A 365 28.40 -8.06 10.27
C ASP A 365 28.41 -6.53 10.45
N ASP A 366 28.95 -5.80 9.46
CA ASP A 366 28.97 -4.33 9.44
C ASP A 366 27.65 -3.72 8.93
N GLY A 367 26.65 -4.55 8.65
CA GLY A 367 25.34 -4.14 8.13
C GLY A 367 25.29 -3.91 6.62
N THR A 368 26.41 -4.10 5.90
CA THR A 368 26.42 -4.04 4.43
C THR A 368 25.84 -5.29 3.81
N GLN A 369 25.49 -5.21 2.54
CA GLN A 369 24.92 -6.33 1.76
C GLN A 369 25.87 -6.66 0.60
N ARG A 370 26.06 -7.95 0.37
CA ARG A 370 26.82 -8.48 -0.76
C ARG A 370 25.98 -9.51 -1.50
N THR A 371 26.02 -9.49 -2.83
CA THR A 371 25.41 -10.54 -3.66
C THR A 371 26.21 -11.84 -3.56
N VAL A 372 25.53 -12.98 -3.62
CA VAL A 372 26.14 -14.26 -3.92
C VAL A 372 26.66 -14.21 -5.36
N ASP A 373 27.85 -14.76 -5.60
CA ASP A 373 28.41 -14.82 -6.95
C ASP A 373 27.56 -15.73 -7.86
N ILE A 374 27.40 -15.36 -9.12
CA ILE A 374 26.50 -16.10 -10.05
C ILE A 374 26.94 -17.56 -10.22
N GLU A 375 28.24 -17.80 -10.11
CA GLU A 375 28.83 -19.14 -10.22
C GLU A 375 28.49 -20.05 -9.04
N ASP A 376 28.14 -19.46 -7.90
CA ASP A 376 27.76 -20.16 -6.67
C ASP A 376 26.24 -20.44 -6.57
N LEU A 377 25.46 -20.06 -7.59
CA LEU A 377 24.04 -20.40 -7.66
C LEU A 377 23.83 -21.84 -8.16
N PRO A 378 22.82 -22.56 -7.67
CA PRO A 378 21.79 -22.10 -6.70
C PRO A 378 22.28 -22.05 -5.26
N LEU A 379 21.85 -21.05 -4.51
CA LEU A 379 21.87 -21.10 -3.06
C LEU A 379 20.73 -22.02 -2.60
N GLU A 380 21.08 -23.18 -2.07
CA GLU A 380 20.10 -24.18 -1.68
C GLU A 380 19.59 -23.96 -0.23
N LEU A 381 18.39 -24.49 0.06
CA LEU A 381 17.85 -24.48 1.41
C LEU A 381 18.74 -25.33 2.33
N PRO A 382 19.00 -24.87 3.58
CA PRO A 382 19.74 -25.66 4.53
C PRO A 382 18.96 -26.95 4.88
N GLU A 383 19.65 -28.04 5.03
CA GLU A 383 19.05 -29.28 5.54
C GLU A 383 18.63 -29.06 7.00
N THR A 384 17.35 -29.31 7.29
CA THR A 384 16.80 -29.28 8.65
C THR A 384 16.10 -30.60 8.95
N GLU A 385 16.29 -31.14 10.14
CA GLU A 385 15.61 -32.38 10.57
C GLU A 385 14.11 -32.15 10.75
N THR A 386 13.71 -30.92 11.04
CA THR A 386 12.31 -30.46 11.16
C THR A 386 12.19 -29.05 10.58
N SER A 387 11.09 -28.77 9.90
CA SER A 387 10.71 -27.42 9.51
C SER A 387 10.26 -26.64 10.76
N VAL A 388 11.17 -25.95 11.42
CA VAL A 388 10.86 -25.08 12.57
C VAL A 388 11.05 -23.64 12.14
#